data_b90abfd0bc7dfec8d6bb763bb61b9d02
#
_entry.id   b90abfd0bc7dfec8d6bb763bb61b9d02
#
_cell.length_a   1.000
_cell.length_b   1.000
_cell.length_c   1.000
_cell.angle_alpha   90.00
_cell.angle_beta   90.00
_cell.angle_gamma   90.00
#
_symmetry.space_group_name_H-M   'P 1'
#
loop_
_entity.id
_entity.type
_entity.pdbx_description
1 polymer ?
#
loop_
_entity_poly.entity_id
_entity_poly.type
_entity_poly.pdbx_seq_one_letter_code
_entity_poly.pdbx_strand_id
1 'polypeptide(L)'
;MRGRKLRLTLVAVVILSLFLRLFNLNSLFHFTMDEELVAFRALGLFSYHRPFLIGGISPLQIHLPPYFYYLASLLLWPFKFNPAGWGVSGALLGGITTVVLFGFARRLTNARTALIAAALYATSQAAVFADRHFWPLSLNPLLTLLSLIFLKSKNYWALIATLVLAITADPSNLPLALVMAGVAIWRNYAKWKQIGKQFLTGALVFLAPLILFDLRHQGENVKGVVKLFSRVAGQGLSLNGLADGLLLLPKTLTRFWWTGQTKVVEMLSYCYPNAQFRQQVPLVLLMLSIAILILVWRKLPPVLHYLFIVYAVGLGLFGFLGYPVFDHYLTGWLPLFALITALALDYLPKTLGAGLAIGLIAVNLFLVFQTTNPYGLSYKQELVVWANRELNGQPFSLESESKCHKENGLRYLFEISGNPPATSFMDGNFAWLYQNPPRVETPQLYLLVTDKDFSVFQPIISSRQFGAMKALITAEPVVPAD
;
A
#
# COMPACT_ATOMS: atom_id res chain seq x y z
N MET A 1 27.18 -14.28 -18.81
CA MET A 1 26.12 -14.49 -19.84
C MET A 1 26.38 -13.59 -21.03
N ARG A 2 26.30 -14.12 -22.29
CA ARG A 2 26.35 -13.27 -23.51
C ARG A 2 25.16 -12.30 -23.49
N GLY A 3 25.31 -11.08 -23.94
CA GLY A 3 24.34 -9.97 -23.78
C GLY A 3 22.90 -10.32 -24.25
N ARG A 4 22.74 -11.11 -25.33
CA ARG A 4 21.43 -11.57 -25.83
C ARG A 4 20.72 -12.50 -24.83
N LYS A 5 21.42 -13.49 -24.25
CA LYS A 5 20.83 -14.40 -23.25
C LYS A 5 20.38 -13.65 -22.00
N LEU A 6 21.15 -12.67 -21.54
CA LEU A 6 20.78 -11.86 -20.38
C LEU A 6 19.49 -11.06 -20.62
N ARG A 7 19.37 -10.43 -21.81
CA ARG A 7 18.17 -9.67 -22.18
C ARG A 7 16.93 -10.58 -22.24
N LEU A 8 17.04 -11.74 -22.89
CA LEU A 8 15.94 -12.71 -22.98
C LEU A 8 15.50 -13.19 -21.59
N THR A 9 16.44 -13.51 -20.69
CA THR A 9 16.10 -13.93 -19.33
C THR A 9 15.43 -12.79 -18.54
N LEU A 10 15.89 -11.54 -18.68
CA LEU A 10 15.23 -10.40 -18.03
C LEU A 10 13.80 -10.22 -18.56
N VAL A 11 13.59 -10.30 -19.87
CA VAL A 11 12.25 -10.24 -20.47
C VAL A 11 11.35 -11.33 -19.90
N ALA A 12 11.84 -12.57 -19.78
CA ALA A 12 11.09 -13.67 -19.17
C ALA A 12 10.73 -13.37 -17.71
N VAL A 13 11.65 -12.80 -16.92
CA VAL A 13 11.39 -12.40 -15.52
C VAL A 13 10.33 -11.30 -15.46
N VAL A 14 10.36 -10.31 -16.36
CA VAL A 14 9.36 -9.23 -16.41
C VAL A 14 7.99 -9.77 -16.81
N ILE A 15 7.93 -10.67 -17.81
CA ILE A 15 6.67 -11.32 -18.21
C ILE A 15 6.10 -12.12 -17.03
N LEU A 16 6.95 -12.90 -16.33
CA LEU A 16 6.54 -13.62 -15.12
C LEU A 16 6.03 -12.66 -14.03
N SER A 17 6.73 -11.54 -13.82
CA SER A 17 6.34 -10.50 -12.86
C SER A 17 4.93 -9.95 -13.16
N LEU A 18 4.66 -9.61 -14.42
CA LEU A 18 3.34 -9.14 -14.86
C LEU A 18 2.28 -10.24 -14.75
N PHE A 19 2.59 -11.45 -15.21
CA PHE A 19 1.67 -12.58 -15.13
C PHE A 19 1.22 -12.84 -13.70
N LEU A 20 2.15 -12.94 -12.73
CA LEU A 20 1.80 -13.23 -11.35
C LEU A 20 0.94 -12.13 -10.71
N ARG A 21 1.12 -10.87 -11.11
CA ARG A 21 0.33 -9.73 -10.61
C ARG A 21 -1.05 -9.66 -11.23
N LEU A 22 -1.19 -10.06 -12.49
CA LEU A 22 -2.45 -10.11 -13.21
C LEU A 22 -3.23 -11.42 -12.99
N PHE A 23 -2.55 -12.46 -12.52
CA PHE A 23 -3.16 -13.76 -12.27
C PHE A 23 -4.32 -13.65 -11.29
N ASN A 24 -5.51 -14.04 -11.72
CA ASN A 24 -6.77 -14.02 -10.97
C ASN A 24 -7.04 -12.67 -10.28
N LEU A 25 -6.72 -11.55 -10.96
CA LEU A 25 -6.70 -10.21 -10.40
C LEU A 25 -8.03 -9.83 -9.75
N ASN A 26 -9.16 -10.00 -10.45
CA ASN A 26 -10.48 -9.61 -9.92
C ASN A 26 -10.86 -10.35 -8.65
N SER A 27 -10.51 -11.61 -8.52
CA SER A 27 -10.80 -12.40 -7.33
C SER A 27 -9.85 -12.10 -6.19
N LEU A 28 -8.59 -11.70 -6.48
CA LEU A 28 -7.57 -11.46 -5.46
C LEU A 28 -7.47 -9.99 -5.04
N PHE A 29 -7.91 -9.05 -5.88
CA PHE A 29 -7.92 -7.63 -5.56
C PHE A 29 -8.99 -7.33 -4.51
N HIS A 30 -8.59 -6.79 -3.35
CA HIS A 30 -9.51 -6.62 -2.21
C HIS A 30 -10.42 -5.40 -2.36
N PHE A 31 -9.92 -4.32 -2.91
CA PHE A 31 -10.57 -3.02 -3.03
C PHE A 31 -10.99 -2.49 -1.65
N THR A 32 -10.03 -1.92 -0.96
CA THR A 32 -10.13 -1.47 0.43
C THR A 32 -10.69 -0.05 0.54
N MET A 33 -10.83 0.43 1.77
CA MET A 33 -11.24 1.81 2.07
C MET A 33 -10.30 2.86 1.45
N ASP A 34 -8.98 2.64 1.49
CA ASP A 34 -8.01 3.58 0.93
C ASP A 34 -8.14 3.69 -0.59
N GLU A 35 -8.39 2.56 -1.26
CA GLU A 35 -8.63 2.51 -2.70
C GLU A 35 -9.98 3.10 -3.06
N GLU A 36 -11.00 2.88 -2.23
CA GLU A 36 -12.32 3.49 -2.39
C GLU A 36 -12.25 5.02 -2.31
N LEU A 37 -11.49 5.56 -1.33
CA LEU A 37 -11.22 7.01 -1.24
C LEU A 37 -10.59 7.56 -2.52
N VAL A 38 -9.55 6.87 -3.02
CA VAL A 38 -8.88 7.28 -4.27
C VAL A 38 -9.83 7.17 -5.47
N ALA A 39 -10.71 6.16 -5.50
CA ALA A 39 -11.71 5.97 -6.54
C ALA A 39 -12.73 7.12 -6.58
N PHE A 40 -13.26 7.52 -5.43
CA PHE A 40 -14.15 8.68 -5.34
C PHE A 40 -13.45 9.98 -5.74
N ARG A 41 -12.16 10.17 -5.39
CA ARG A 41 -11.37 11.32 -5.84
C ARG A 41 -11.22 11.35 -7.36
N ALA A 42 -10.94 10.19 -7.98
CA ALA A 42 -10.81 10.07 -9.42
C ALA A 42 -12.14 10.38 -10.14
N LEU A 43 -13.25 9.82 -9.63
CA LEU A 43 -14.58 10.07 -10.14
C LEU A 43 -14.94 11.57 -9.99
N GLY A 44 -14.68 12.17 -8.83
CA GLY A 44 -14.90 13.59 -8.56
C GLY A 44 -14.14 14.49 -9.52
N LEU A 45 -12.86 14.18 -9.81
CA LEU A 45 -12.02 14.97 -10.69
C LEU A 45 -12.51 14.93 -12.15
N PHE A 46 -12.74 13.75 -12.70
CA PHE A 46 -12.99 13.58 -14.13
C PHE A 46 -14.48 13.62 -14.51
N SER A 47 -15.36 13.08 -13.68
CA SER A 47 -16.80 13.04 -13.97
C SER A 47 -17.55 14.25 -13.42
N TYR A 48 -17.11 14.77 -12.25
CA TYR A 48 -17.79 15.88 -11.58
C TYR A 48 -17.01 17.19 -11.65
N HIS A 49 -15.86 17.21 -12.31
CA HIS A 49 -14.99 18.39 -12.48
C HIS A 49 -14.64 19.10 -11.16
N ARG A 50 -14.40 18.31 -10.11
CA ARG A 50 -14.09 18.81 -8.76
C ARG A 50 -12.59 18.65 -8.45
N PRO A 51 -11.74 19.66 -8.73
CA PRO A 51 -10.35 19.64 -8.30
C PRO A 51 -10.26 19.74 -6.78
N PHE A 52 -9.19 19.20 -6.21
CA PHE A 52 -9.00 19.14 -4.76
C PHE A 52 -7.59 19.58 -4.36
N LEU A 53 -7.50 20.25 -3.17
CA LEU A 53 -6.22 20.73 -2.62
C LEU A 53 -5.59 19.73 -1.65
N ILE A 54 -6.36 18.74 -1.17
CA ILE A 54 -5.91 17.74 -0.21
C ILE A 54 -6.17 16.33 -0.74
N GLY A 55 -5.30 15.41 -0.33
CA GLY A 55 -5.47 13.97 -0.53
C GLY A 55 -6.30 13.32 0.57
N GLY A 56 -5.82 12.18 1.09
CA GLY A 56 -6.39 11.52 2.26
C GLY A 56 -5.99 12.17 3.57
N ILE A 57 -6.66 11.76 4.63
CA ILE A 57 -6.31 12.13 6.00
C ILE A 57 -5.43 11.03 6.56
N SER A 58 -4.26 11.38 7.08
CA SER A 58 -3.39 10.42 7.76
C SER A 58 -4.00 9.99 9.11
N PRO A 59 -3.60 8.86 9.69
CA PRO A 59 -4.00 8.47 11.05
C PRO A 59 -3.71 9.54 12.11
N LEU A 60 -2.80 10.45 11.81
CA LEU A 60 -2.43 11.58 12.66
C LEU A 60 -3.38 12.79 12.52
N GLN A 61 -4.48 12.65 11.78
CA GLN A 61 -5.46 13.73 11.50
C GLN A 61 -4.86 14.92 10.75
N ILE A 62 -3.87 14.67 9.89
CA ILE A 62 -3.23 15.65 9.02
C ILE A 62 -3.54 15.26 7.58
N HIS A 63 -4.07 16.19 6.80
CA HIS A 63 -4.30 15.98 5.37
C HIS A 63 -2.98 15.90 4.61
N LEU A 64 -2.93 15.01 3.62
CA LEU A 64 -1.80 14.89 2.71
C LEU A 64 -2.02 15.78 1.47
N PRO A 65 -0.96 16.24 0.81
CA PRO A 65 -1.07 16.92 -0.48
C PRO A 65 -1.71 16.02 -1.55
N PRO A 66 -2.30 16.59 -2.61
CA PRO A 66 -3.14 15.84 -3.54
C PRO A 66 -2.38 15.07 -4.64
N TYR A 67 -1.06 15.23 -4.78
CA TYR A 67 -0.30 14.79 -5.96
C TYR A 67 -0.45 13.29 -6.29
N PHE A 68 -0.40 12.42 -5.27
CA PHE A 68 -0.66 11.00 -5.46
C PHE A 68 -2.06 10.77 -6.04
N TYR A 69 -3.06 11.45 -5.51
CA TYR A 69 -4.46 11.26 -5.91
C TYR A 69 -4.72 11.73 -7.34
N TYR A 70 -4.07 12.82 -7.79
CA TYR A 70 -4.11 13.23 -9.20
C TYR A 70 -3.48 12.18 -10.12
N LEU A 71 -2.31 11.64 -9.74
CA LEU A 71 -1.66 10.58 -10.51
C LEU A 71 -2.53 9.32 -10.55
N ALA A 72 -3.07 8.88 -9.41
CA ALA A 72 -3.94 7.72 -9.31
C ALA A 72 -5.22 7.91 -10.15
N SER A 73 -5.80 9.11 -10.12
CA SER A 73 -6.98 9.46 -10.94
C SER A 73 -6.67 9.32 -12.43
N LEU A 74 -5.51 9.82 -12.87
CA LEU A 74 -5.05 9.70 -14.27
C LEU A 74 -4.86 8.23 -14.69
N LEU A 75 -4.35 7.39 -13.78
CA LEU A 75 -4.14 5.96 -14.03
C LEU A 75 -5.45 5.16 -14.08
N LEU A 76 -6.50 5.59 -13.36
CA LEU A 76 -7.81 4.93 -13.37
C LEU A 76 -8.70 5.38 -14.53
N TRP A 77 -8.56 6.60 -14.99
CA TRP A 77 -9.40 7.18 -16.04
C TRP A 77 -9.52 6.31 -17.31
N PRO A 78 -8.44 5.70 -17.88
CA PRO A 78 -8.55 4.85 -19.07
C PRO A 78 -9.43 3.60 -18.87
N PHE A 79 -9.66 3.19 -17.64
CA PHE A 79 -10.49 2.02 -17.27
C PHE A 79 -11.93 2.40 -16.93
N LYS A 80 -12.36 3.63 -17.28
CA LYS A 80 -13.72 4.12 -16.98
C LYS A 80 -14.10 3.97 -15.51
N PHE A 81 -13.14 4.25 -14.63
CA PHE A 81 -13.28 4.17 -13.16
C PHE A 81 -13.59 2.78 -12.59
N ASN A 82 -13.44 1.71 -13.38
CA ASN A 82 -13.54 0.35 -12.85
C ASN A 82 -12.31 0.06 -11.97
N PRO A 83 -12.50 -0.33 -10.68
CA PRO A 83 -11.38 -0.61 -9.77
C PRO A 83 -10.40 -1.67 -10.26
N ALA A 84 -10.83 -2.65 -11.08
CA ALA A 84 -9.94 -3.63 -11.69
C ALA A 84 -8.80 -2.99 -12.50
N GLY A 85 -9.03 -1.80 -13.08
CA GLY A 85 -8.01 -1.03 -13.79
C GLY A 85 -6.83 -0.63 -12.93
N TRP A 86 -7.04 -0.41 -11.64
CA TRP A 86 -5.95 -0.12 -10.72
C TRP A 86 -5.09 -1.34 -10.43
N GLY A 87 -5.68 -2.51 -10.33
CA GLY A 87 -4.90 -3.74 -10.23
C GLY A 87 -3.98 -3.93 -11.44
N VAL A 88 -4.46 -3.56 -12.66
CA VAL A 88 -3.62 -3.54 -13.87
C VAL A 88 -2.51 -2.48 -13.74
N SER A 89 -2.84 -1.26 -13.31
CA SER A 89 -1.84 -0.20 -13.10
C SER A 89 -0.79 -0.60 -12.06
N GLY A 90 -1.19 -1.22 -10.97
CA GLY A 90 -0.29 -1.77 -9.94
C GLY A 90 0.62 -2.86 -10.52
N ALA A 91 0.07 -3.78 -11.31
CA ALA A 91 0.84 -4.82 -11.98
C ALA A 91 1.91 -4.24 -12.92
N LEU A 92 1.56 -3.21 -13.69
CA LEU A 92 2.51 -2.50 -14.57
C LEU A 92 3.62 -1.83 -13.76
N LEU A 93 3.29 -1.15 -12.66
CA LEU A 93 4.27 -0.55 -11.75
C LEU A 93 5.22 -1.59 -11.16
N GLY A 94 4.72 -2.76 -10.74
CA GLY A 94 5.54 -3.87 -10.27
C GLY A 94 6.48 -4.42 -11.35
N GLY A 95 6.01 -4.51 -12.60
CA GLY A 95 6.84 -4.87 -13.75
C GLY A 95 7.94 -3.84 -14.02
N ILE A 96 7.61 -2.54 -14.01
CA ILE A 96 8.58 -1.43 -14.12
C ILE A 96 9.58 -1.48 -12.98
N THR A 97 9.13 -1.68 -11.74
CA THR A 97 10.00 -1.82 -10.56
C THR A 97 10.99 -2.96 -10.72
N THR A 98 10.56 -4.10 -11.29
CA THR A 98 11.43 -5.25 -11.57
C THR A 98 12.57 -4.86 -12.54
N VAL A 99 12.27 -4.11 -13.61
CA VAL A 99 13.26 -3.63 -14.59
C VAL A 99 14.21 -2.62 -13.95
N VAL A 100 13.67 -1.66 -13.19
CA VAL A 100 14.46 -0.61 -12.51
C VAL A 100 15.36 -1.23 -11.45
N LEU A 101 14.87 -2.21 -10.69
CA LEU A 101 15.66 -2.98 -9.72
C LEU A 101 16.82 -3.71 -10.40
N PHE A 102 16.57 -4.40 -11.51
CA PHE A 102 17.64 -5.05 -12.29
C PHE A 102 18.70 -4.02 -12.69
N GLY A 103 18.31 -2.89 -13.26
CA GLY A 103 19.22 -1.83 -13.69
C GLY A 103 20.03 -1.22 -12.53
N PHE A 104 19.37 -1.00 -11.38
CA PHE A 104 20.01 -0.49 -10.17
C PHE A 104 20.98 -1.52 -9.58
N ALA A 105 20.54 -2.76 -9.38
CA ALA A 105 21.37 -3.84 -8.85
C ALA A 105 22.58 -4.13 -9.73
N ARG A 106 22.42 -4.10 -11.07
CA ARG A 106 23.53 -4.32 -12.01
C ARG A 106 24.62 -3.25 -11.92
N ARG A 107 24.28 -2.02 -11.54
CA ARG A 107 25.26 -0.94 -11.33
C ARG A 107 26.02 -1.05 -10.00
N LEU A 108 25.53 -1.84 -9.08
CA LEU A 108 26.12 -2.10 -7.76
C LEU A 108 26.85 -3.45 -7.69
N THR A 109 26.43 -4.40 -8.52
CA THR A 109 26.88 -5.79 -8.47
C THR A 109 27.18 -6.33 -9.87
N ASN A 110 27.04 -7.62 -10.06
CA ASN A 110 27.19 -8.30 -11.36
C ASN A 110 25.80 -8.64 -11.97
N ALA A 111 25.81 -9.08 -13.25
CA ALA A 111 24.59 -9.39 -13.99
C ALA A 111 23.79 -10.57 -13.40
N ARG A 112 24.47 -11.55 -12.77
CA ARG A 112 23.82 -12.71 -12.13
C ARG A 112 23.07 -12.28 -10.88
N THR A 113 23.72 -11.57 -9.96
CA THR A 113 23.13 -11.07 -8.73
C THR A 113 21.96 -10.13 -9.01
N ALA A 114 22.10 -9.26 -10.01
CA ALA A 114 21.02 -8.38 -10.43
C ALA A 114 19.80 -9.14 -10.98
N LEU A 115 20.04 -10.21 -11.75
CA LEU A 115 18.97 -11.06 -12.27
C LEU A 115 18.27 -11.84 -11.16
N ILE A 116 19.03 -12.36 -10.19
CA ILE A 116 18.46 -13.03 -9.00
C ILE A 116 17.61 -12.06 -8.21
N ALA A 117 18.08 -10.82 -7.95
CA ALA A 117 17.30 -9.81 -7.26
C ALA A 117 15.98 -9.50 -7.99
N ALA A 118 16.02 -9.29 -9.31
CA ALA A 118 14.84 -9.05 -10.12
C ALA A 118 13.86 -10.25 -10.09
N ALA A 119 14.36 -11.48 -10.18
CA ALA A 119 13.54 -12.68 -10.12
C ALA A 119 12.89 -12.88 -8.74
N LEU A 120 13.63 -12.65 -7.65
CA LEU A 120 13.10 -12.73 -6.29
C LEU A 120 12.00 -11.67 -6.07
N TYR A 121 12.20 -10.42 -6.50
CA TYR A 121 11.16 -9.39 -6.42
C TYR A 121 9.94 -9.75 -7.28
N ALA A 122 10.16 -10.23 -8.51
CA ALA A 122 9.09 -10.62 -9.42
C ALA A 122 8.17 -11.70 -8.86
N THR A 123 8.73 -12.63 -8.06
CA THR A 123 8.02 -13.83 -7.57
C THR A 123 7.64 -13.74 -6.09
N SER A 124 8.24 -12.85 -5.29
CA SER A 124 7.91 -12.73 -3.87
C SER A 124 6.41 -12.48 -3.67
N GLN A 125 5.74 -13.32 -2.88
CA GLN A 125 4.32 -13.17 -2.59
C GLN A 125 4.03 -11.81 -1.95
N ALA A 126 4.88 -11.34 -1.03
CA ALA A 126 4.75 -10.03 -0.40
C ALA A 126 4.80 -8.88 -1.42
N ALA A 127 5.71 -8.95 -2.40
CA ALA A 127 5.80 -7.95 -3.46
C ALA A 127 4.63 -8.04 -4.45
N VAL A 128 4.24 -9.26 -4.86
CA VAL A 128 3.07 -9.46 -5.73
C VAL A 128 1.79 -8.94 -5.08
N PHE A 129 1.61 -9.19 -3.78
CA PHE A 129 0.47 -8.67 -3.02
C PHE A 129 0.49 -7.15 -2.95
N ALA A 130 1.61 -6.54 -2.56
CA ALA A 130 1.75 -5.08 -2.46
C ALA A 130 1.50 -4.38 -3.80
N ASP A 131 1.94 -4.97 -4.91
CA ASP A 131 1.77 -4.40 -6.25
C ASP A 131 0.36 -4.63 -6.84
N ARG A 132 -0.40 -5.64 -6.36
CA ARG A 132 -1.82 -5.80 -6.73
C ARG A 132 -2.71 -4.78 -6.03
N HIS A 133 -2.32 -4.35 -4.87
CA HIS A 133 -2.99 -3.32 -4.09
C HIS A 133 -2.63 -1.95 -4.65
N PHE A 134 -3.58 -1.20 -5.21
CA PHE A 134 -3.29 0.13 -5.72
C PHE A 134 -3.77 1.21 -4.75
N TRP A 135 -2.99 1.42 -3.73
CA TRP A 135 -3.16 2.43 -2.71
C TRP A 135 -1.93 3.36 -2.65
N PRO A 136 -1.90 4.40 -1.79
CA PRO A 136 -0.78 5.34 -1.77
C PRO A 136 0.60 4.68 -1.68
N LEU A 137 0.74 3.57 -0.96
CA LEU A 137 2.02 2.87 -0.76
C LEU A 137 2.51 2.04 -1.96
N SER A 138 1.67 1.80 -2.96
CA SER A 138 2.03 0.99 -4.15
C SER A 138 3.14 1.61 -4.99
N LEU A 139 3.34 2.93 -4.88
CA LEU A 139 4.43 3.63 -5.57
C LEU A 139 5.77 3.50 -4.85
N ASN A 140 5.77 3.18 -3.55
CA ASN A 140 6.98 3.23 -2.73
C ASN A 140 8.13 2.35 -3.23
N PRO A 141 7.92 1.11 -3.73
CA PRO A 141 9.00 0.30 -4.28
C PRO A 141 9.75 0.99 -5.41
N LEU A 142 9.01 1.56 -6.36
CA LEU A 142 9.59 2.28 -7.49
C LEU A 142 10.24 3.60 -7.05
N LEU A 143 9.57 4.40 -6.22
CA LEU A 143 10.06 5.71 -5.76
C LEU A 143 11.32 5.56 -4.91
N THR A 144 11.45 4.52 -4.10
CA THR A 144 12.68 4.24 -3.34
C THR A 144 13.86 3.97 -4.28
N LEU A 145 13.70 3.15 -5.31
CA LEU A 145 14.74 2.88 -6.29
C LEU A 145 15.11 4.13 -7.10
N LEU A 146 14.11 4.88 -7.57
CA LEU A 146 14.31 6.12 -8.32
C LEU A 146 15.04 7.17 -7.48
N SER A 147 14.71 7.32 -6.19
CA SER A 147 15.41 8.21 -5.27
C SER A 147 16.90 7.88 -5.17
N LEU A 148 17.24 6.60 -5.03
CA LEU A 148 18.62 6.13 -5.00
C LEU A 148 19.36 6.38 -6.33
N ILE A 149 18.68 6.16 -7.45
CA ILE A 149 19.23 6.39 -8.80
C ILE A 149 19.49 7.89 -9.03
N PHE A 150 18.51 8.75 -8.71
CA PHE A 150 18.63 10.20 -8.92
C PHE A 150 19.63 10.84 -7.96
N LEU A 151 19.75 10.35 -6.72
CA LEU A 151 20.81 10.74 -5.81
C LEU A 151 22.21 10.41 -6.38
N LYS A 152 22.36 9.19 -6.93
CA LYS A 152 23.64 8.75 -7.54
C LYS A 152 23.98 9.55 -8.79
N SER A 153 23.00 9.86 -9.65
CA SER A 153 23.17 10.66 -10.87
C SER A 153 23.26 12.17 -10.62
N LYS A 154 23.10 12.62 -9.36
CA LYS A 154 23.06 14.04 -8.97
C LYS A 154 21.96 14.85 -9.65
N ASN A 155 20.90 14.19 -10.13
CA ASN A 155 19.72 14.86 -10.67
C ASN A 155 18.77 15.24 -9.52
N TYR A 156 19.07 16.35 -8.86
CA TYR A 156 18.34 16.75 -7.63
C TYR A 156 16.91 17.17 -7.89
N TRP A 157 16.56 17.71 -9.07
CA TRP A 157 15.17 18.03 -9.39
C TRP A 157 14.31 16.77 -9.52
N ALA A 158 14.81 15.76 -10.23
CA ALA A 158 14.11 14.47 -10.31
C ALA A 158 14.05 13.78 -8.93
N LEU A 159 15.11 13.88 -8.12
CA LEU A 159 15.11 13.38 -6.75
C LEU A 159 14.02 14.06 -5.93
N ILE A 160 13.94 15.40 -5.95
CA ILE A 160 12.95 16.17 -5.19
C ILE A 160 11.54 15.81 -5.63
N ALA A 161 11.27 15.76 -6.94
CA ALA A 161 9.96 15.37 -7.46
C ALA A 161 9.57 13.95 -6.98
N THR A 162 10.51 13.01 -6.97
CA THR A 162 10.31 11.64 -6.48
C THR A 162 10.01 11.63 -4.98
N LEU A 163 10.75 12.40 -4.18
CA LEU A 163 10.55 12.47 -2.72
C LEU A 163 9.24 13.18 -2.35
N VAL A 164 8.90 14.26 -3.06
CA VAL A 164 7.60 14.93 -2.89
C VAL A 164 6.47 13.93 -3.14
N LEU A 165 6.52 13.18 -4.25
CA LEU A 165 5.52 12.17 -4.55
C LEU A 165 5.50 11.06 -3.48
N ALA A 166 6.66 10.60 -2.99
CA ALA A 166 6.74 9.57 -1.97
C ALA A 166 6.11 10.00 -0.64
N ILE A 167 6.40 11.23 -0.16
CA ILE A 167 5.82 11.73 1.10
C ILE A 167 4.31 12.00 0.95
N THR A 168 3.85 12.45 -0.24
CA THR A 168 2.41 12.63 -0.50
C THR A 168 1.66 11.31 -0.59
N ALA A 169 2.35 10.25 -1.01
CA ALA A 169 1.80 8.92 -0.98
C ALA A 169 1.63 8.46 0.49
N ASP A 170 2.68 8.52 1.28
CA ASP A 170 2.61 8.15 2.70
C ASP A 170 3.70 8.83 3.55
N PRO A 171 3.37 9.36 4.75
CA PRO A 171 4.34 9.97 5.65
C PRO A 171 5.45 9.04 6.13
N SER A 172 5.28 7.71 6.05
CA SER A 172 6.32 6.74 6.38
C SER A 172 7.56 6.84 5.47
N ASN A 173 7.45 7.59 4.36
CA ASN A 173 8.58 7.93 3.48
C ASN A 173 9.39 9.15 3.95
N LEU A 174 9.02 9.81 5.05
CA LEU A 174 9.81 10.92 5.60
C LEU A 174 11.26 10.52 5.91
N PRO A 175 11.57 9.33 6.51
CA PRO A 175 12.93 8.86 6.67
C PRO A 175 13.70 8.77 5.34
N LEU A 176 13.07 8.29 4.28
CA LEU A 176 13.67 8.27 2.94
C LEU A 176 14.07 9.68 2.50
N ALA A 177 13.16 10.64 2.60
CA ALA A 177 13.40 12.01 2.19
C ALA A 177 14.52 12.67 2.99
N LEU A 178 14.52 12.51 4.32
CA LEU A 178 15.56 13.06 5.20
C LEU A 178 16.94 12.51 4.87
N VAL A 179 17.07 11.20 4.67
CA VAL A 179 18.35 10.56 4.31
C VAL A 179 18.82 11.04 2.93
N MET A 180 17.94 11.06 1.93
CA MET A 180 18.31 11.47 0.57
C MET A 180 18.72 12.95 0.52
N ALA A 181 17.99 13.84 1.18
CA ALA A 181 18.33 15.26 1.28
C ALA A 181 19.66 15.48 2.03
N GLY A 182 19.81 14.85 3.19
CA GLY A 182 21.03 14.93 4.00
C GLY A 182 22.27 14.45 3.23
N VAL A 183 22.20 13.29 2.58
CA VAL A 183 23.29 12.75 1.77
C VAL A 183 23.57 13.61 0.53
N ALA A 184 22.54 14.17 -0.11
CA ALA A 184 22.71 15.08 -1.25
C ALA A 184 23.49 16.34 -0.85
N ILE A 185 23.12 16.96 0.27
CA ILE A 185 23.80 18.16 0.82
C ILE A 185 25.22 17.79 1.26
N TRP A 186 25.39 16.73 2.05
CA TRP A 186 26.69 16.33 2.58
C TRP A 186 27.72 16.01 1.49
N ARG A 187 27.32 15.22 0.46
CA ARG A 187 28.22 14.87 -0.65
C ARG A 187 28.60 16.04 -1.55
N ASN A 188 27.88 17.15 -1.45
CA ASN A 188 28.12 18.34 -2.27
C ASN A 188 28.19 19.59 -1.40
N TYR A 189 28.87 19.46 -0.27
CA TYR A 189 28.96 20.54 0.74
C TYR A 189 29.35 21.89 0.14
N ALA A 190 30.27 21.94 -0.83
CA ALA A 190 30.64 23.17 -1.51
C ALA A 190 29.45 23.87 -2.23
N LYS A 191 28.38 23.12 -2.55
CA LYS A 191 27.15 23.63 -3.21
C LYS A 191 25.91 23.53 -2.30
N TRP A 192 26.09 23.40 -0.98
CA TRP A 192 25.01 23.15 -0.04
C TRP A 192 23.88 24.18 -0.14
N LYS A 193 24.21 25.48 -0.32
CA LYS A 193 23.22 26.56 -0.46
C LYS A 193 22.35 26.36 -1.70
N GLN A 194 22.95 26.00 -2.83
CA GLN A 194 22.21 25.75 -4.09
C GLN A 194 21.29 24.53 -3.94
N ILE A 195 21.82 23.43 -3.40
CA ILE A 195 21.07 22.20 -3.21
C ILE A 195 19.97 22.42 -2.15
N GLY A 196 20.29 23.09 -1.04
CA GLY A 196 19.32 23.46 -0.01
C GLY A 196 18.18 24.32 -0.57
N LYS A 197 18.48 25.29 -1.46
CA LYS A 197 17.43 26.07 -2.14
C LYS A 197 16.54 25.19 -3.02
N GLN A 198 17.08 24.20 -3.73
CA GLN A 198 16.28 23.28 -4.53
C GLN A 198 15.34 22.45 -3.65
N PHE A 199 15.83 21.88 -2.53
CA PHE A 199 15.00 21.14 -1.57
C PHE A 199 13.95 22.02 -0.91
N LEU A 200 14.29 23.27 -0.56
CA LEU A 200 13.32 24.24 -0.04
C LEU A 200 12.21 24.53 -1.07
N THR A 201 12.58 24.71 -2.35
CA THR A 201 11.59 24.88 -3.42
C THR A 201 10.66 23.65 -3.51
N GLY A 202 11.22 22.43 -3.42
CA GLY A 202 10.44 21.21 -3.39
C GLY A 202 9.49 21.13 -2.18
N ALA A 203 9.97 21.53 -0.99
CA ALA A 203 9.15 21.59 0.22
C ALA A 203 8.01 22.62 0.08
N LEU A 204 8.28 23.78 -0.51
CA LEU A 204 7.25 24.79 -0.78
C LEU A 204 6.19 24.27 -1.77
N VAL A 205 6.62 23.60 -2.84
CA VAL A 205 5.68 22.94 -3.78
C VAL A 205 4.83 21.88 -3.04
N PHE A 206 5.48 21.06 -2.18
CA PHE A 206 4.77 20.07 -1.37
C PHE A 206 3.73 20.70 -0.44
N LEU A 207 4.07 21.80 0.23
CA LEU A 207 3.22 22.44 1.23
C LEU A 207 2.18 23.38 0.62
N ALA A 208 2.39 23.90 -0.58
CA ALA A 208 1.51 24.93 -1.17
C ALA A 208 0.02 24.54 -1.18
N PRO A 209 -0.41 23.33 -1.58
CA PRO A 209 -1.82 22.96 -1.53
C PRO A 209 -2.36 22.90 -0.11
N LEU A 210 -1.55 22.46 0.86
CA LEU A 210 -1.94 22.38 2.27
C LEU A 210 -2.10 23.77 2.88
N ILE A 211 -1.18 24.70 2.55
CA ILE A 211 -1.28 26.10 3.00
C ILE A 211 -2.54 26.73 2.44
N LEU A 212 -2.83 26.55 1.16
CA LEU A 212 -4.06 27.07 0.54
C LEU A 212 -5.32 26.45 1.16
N PHE A 213 -5.27 25.16 1.51
CA PHE A 213 -6.36 24.49 2.22
C PHE A 213 -6.56 25.10 3.61
N ASP A 214 -5.50 25.23 4.40
CA ASP A 214 -5.54 25.75 5.76
C ASP A 214 -6.02 27.21 5.83
N LEU A 215 -5.63 28.05 4.86
CA LEU A 215 -6.12 29.42 4.74
C LEU A 215 -7.65 29.47 4.54
N ARG A 216 -8.23 28.45 3.89
CA ARG A 216 -9.68 28.35 3.65
C ARG A 216 -10.43 27.66 4.79
N HIS A 217 -9.75 26.80 5.57
CA HIS A 217 -10.35 25.92 6.58
C HIS A 217 -9.84 26.21 8.00
N GLN A 218 -9.49 27.48 8.30
CA GLN A 218 -9.13 27.95 9.64
C GLN A 218 -7.97 27.17 10.29
N GLY A 219 -6.99 26.75 9.50
CA GLY A 219 -5.79 26.05 9.97
C GLY A 219 -6.05 24.64 10.47
N GLU A 220 -6.87 23.87 9.79
CA GLU A 220 -7.24 22.50 10.20
C GLU A 220 -6.03 21.58 10.31
N ASN A 221 -5.09 21.64 9.36
CA ASN A 221 -3.84 20.85 9.45
C ASN A 221 -2.95 21.32 10.59
N VAL A 222 -2.85 22.62 10.84
CA VAL A 222 -2.10 23.16 12.00
C VAL A 222 -2.70 22.63 13.30
N LYS A 223 -4.04 22.64 13.44
CA LYS A 223 -4.73 22.03 14.60
C LYS A 223 -4.46 20.54 14.71
N GLY A 224 -4.39 19.82 13.58
CA GLY A 224 -4.02 18.39 13.53
C GLY A 224 -2.62 18.16 14.09
N VAL A 225 -1.65 18.97 13.68
CA VAL A 225 -0.26 18.90 14.20
C VAL A 225 -0.21 19.17 15.71
N VAL A 226 -0.91 20.19 16.20
CA VAL A 226 -1.00 20.50 17.65
C VAL A 226 -1.61 19.32 18.41
N LYS A 227 -2.71 18.74 17.91
CA LYS A 227 -3.33 17.55 18.51
C LYS A 227 -2.40 16.35 18.53
N LEU A 228 -1.53 16.18 17.52
CA LEU A 228 -0.54 15.13 17.49
C LEU A 228 0.41 15.25 18.69
N PHE A 229 0.97 16.44 18.93
CA PHE A 229 1.87 16.67 20.06
C PHE A 229 1.20 16.42 21.42
N SER A 230 -0.05 16.83 21.58
CA SER A 230 -0.81 16.58 22.82
C SER A 230 -1.13 15.08 23.00
N ARG A 231 -1.39 14.33 21.94
CA ARG A 231 -1.56 12.86 22.01
C ARG A 231 -0.29 12.15 22.40
N VAL A 232 0.85 12.52 21.79
CA VAL A 232 2.17 11.97 22.14
C VAL A 232 2.47 12.20 23.62
N ALA A 233 2.16 13.37 24.16
CA ALA A 233 2.36 13.67 25.59
C ALA A 233 1.46 12.85 26.53
N GLY A 234 0.31 12.36 26.05
CA GLY A 234 -0.65 11.57 26.85
C GLY A 234 -0.54 10.05 26.70
N GLN A 235 0.23 9.55 25.76
CA GLN A 235 0.44 8.11 25.57
C GLN A 235 1.60 7.61 26.44
N GLY A 236 1.42 6.46 27.11
CA GLY A 236 2.46 5.83 27.89
C GLY A 236 3.59 5.30 26.99
N LEU A 237 4.85 5.35 27.47
CA LEU A 237 6.01 4.81 26.79
C LEU A 237 5.97 3.27 26.75
N SER A 238 6.23 2.67 25.60
CA SER A 238 6.16 1.22 25.37
C SER A 238 7.52 0.62 24.97
N LEU A 239 8.15 -0.11 25.87
CA LEU A 239 9.38 -0.86 25.55
C LEU A 239 9.12 -1.98 24.54
N ASN A 240 7.95 -2.62 24.60
CA ASN A 240 7.54 -3.62 23.61
C ASN A 240 7.37 -2.98 22.23
N GLY A 241 6.77 -1.79 22.17
CA GLY A 241 6.63 -1.03 20.94
C GLY A 241 7.99 -0.61 20.35
N LEU A 242 8.97 -0.23 21.20
CA LEU A 242 10.34 0.02 20.76
C LEU A 242 10.95 -1.22 20.08
N ALA A 243 10.86 -2.37 20.74
CA ALA A 243 11.41 -3.62 20.23
C ALA A 243 10.72 -4.03 18.90
N ASP A 244 9.40 -3.89 18.82
CA ASP A 244 8.65 -4.17 17.59
C ASP A 244 9.08 -3.27 16.44
N GLY A 245 9.25 -1.98 16.68
CA GLY A 245 9.72 -1.04 15.68
C GLY A 245 11.14 -1.33 15.20
N LEU A 246 12.08 -1.58 16.10
CA LEU A 246 13.47 -1.92 15.77
C LEU A 246 13.58 -3.24 14.99
N LEU A 247 12.74 -4.22 15.30
CA LEU A 247 12.73 -5.53 14.66
C LEU A 247 11.89 -5.56 13.37
N LEU A 248 11.19 -4.49 13.01
CA LEU A 248 10.30 -4.51 11.87
C LEU A 248 11.03 -4.79 10.55
N LEU A 249 12.22 -4.18 10.33
CA LEU A 249 13.01 -4.41 9.12
C LEU A 249 13.41 -5.90 8.95
N PRO A 250 14.05 -6.58 9.92
CA PRO A 250 14.34 -8.01 9.77
C PRO A 250 13.07 -8.88 9.73
N LYS A 251 11.99 -8.55 10.43
CA LYS A 251 10.70 -9.24 10.32
C LYS A 251 10.13 -9.13 8.90
N THR A 252 10.19 -7.95 8.27
CA THR A 252 9.68 -7.75 6.91
C THR A 252 10.58 -8.41 5.86
N LEU A 253 11.91 -8.45 6.07
CA LEU A 253 12.81 -9.26 5.22
C LEU A 253 12.45 -10.74 5.28
N THR A 254 12.13 -11.27 6.47
CA THR A 254 11.67 -12.66 6.60
C THR A 254 10.37 -12.90 5.81
N ARG A 255 9.40 -11.98 5.91
CA ARG A 255 8.14 -12.07 5.16
C ARG A 255 8.33 -11.92 3.65
N PHE A 256 9.35 -11.22 3.22
CA PHE A 256 9.72 -11.16 1.81
C PHE A 256 10.09 -12.56 1.28
N TRP A 257 10.70 -13.43 2.09
CA TRP A 257 11.01 -14.81 1.72
C TRP A 257 9.82 -15.75 1.87
N TRP A 258 9.03 -15.53 2.92
CA TRP A 258 7.92 -16.40 3.28
C TRP A 258 6.91 -15.67 4.17
N THR A 259 5.72 -15.44 3.66
CA THR A 259 4.64 -14.79 4.43
C THR A 259 3.95 -15.76 5.38
N GLY A 260 3.94 -17.06 5.04
CA GLY A 260 3.19 -18.09 5.76
C GLY A 260 1.66 -17.99 5.62
N GLN A 261 1.17 -17.10 4.74
CA GLN A 261 -0.25 -16.77 4.60
C GLN A 261 -0.74 -17.05 3.19
N THR A 262 -1.96 -17.56 3.11
CA THR A 262 -2.62 -17.84 1.82
C THR A 262 -3.93 -17.07 1.65
N LYS A 263 -4.36 -16.29 2.65
CA LYS A 263 -5.55 -15.46 2.56
C LYS A 263 -5.15 -13.98 2.50
N VAL A 264 -5.68 -13.25 1.52
CA VAL A 264 -5.43 -11.81 1.35
C VAL A 264 -5.78 -11.02 2.63
N VAL A 265 -6.89 -11.38 3.29
CA VAL A 265 -7.32 -10.73 4.54
C VAL A 265 -6.26 -10.81 5.65
N GLU A 266 -5.52 -11.90 5.71
CA GLU A 266 -4.43 -12.09 6.69
C GLU A 266 -3.20 -11.24 6.37
N MET A 267 -3.07 -10.78 5.12
CA MET A 267 -1.99 -9.92 4.65
C MET A 267 -2.31 -8.41 4.83
N LEU A 268 -3.58 -8.07 5.11
CA LEU A 268 -4.01 -6.68 5.31
C LEU A 268 -3.72 -6.22 6.74
N SER A 269 -2.78 -5.28 6.85
CA SER A 269 -2.24 -4.87 8.15
C SER A 269 -3.23 -4.17 9.07
N TYR A 270 -4.10 -3.35 8.52
CA TYR A 270 -5.04 -2.57 9.31
C TYR A 270 -6.17 -3.40 9.93
N CYS A 271 -6.44 -4.59 9.40
CA CYS A 271 -7.47 -5.47 9.91
C CYS A 271 -7.12 -6.09 11.26
N TYR A 272 -5.85 -6.28 11.54
CA TYR A 272 -5.37 -6.95 12.75
C TYR A 272 -4.14 -6.22 13.30
N PRO A 273 -4.29 -4.97 13.78
CA PRO A 273 -3.15 -4.16 14.23
C PRO A 273 -2.28 -4.88 15.28
N ASN A 274 -2.90 -5.71 16.13
CA ASN A 274 -2.17 -6.53 17.10
C ASN A 274 -1.73 -7.89 16.55
N ALA A 275 -2.38 -8.43 15.52
CA ALA A 275 -2.08 -9.75 14.98
C ALA A 275 -0.84 -9.76 14.10
N GLN A 276 -0.54 -8.67 13.41
CA GLN A 276 0.64 -8.58 12.55
C GLN A 276 1.94 -8.53 13.31
N PHE A 277 1.96 -7.83 14.46
CA PHE A 277 3.08 -7.87 15.38
C PHE A 277 3.18 -9.21 16.10
N ARG A 278 2.04 -9.90 16.29
CA ARG A 278 1.93 -11.25 16.83
C ARG A 278 2.05 -12.33 15.79
N GLN A 279 2.03 -12.03 14.49
CA GLN A 279 2.41 -13.02 13.49
C GLN A 279 3.87 -13.38 13.75
N GLN A 280 4.01 -14.47 14.46
CA GLN A 280 5.27 -15.05 14.85
C GLN A 280 5.99 -15.44 13.57
N VAL A 281 6.84 -14.54 13.13
CA VAL A 281 7.85 -14.92 12.16
C VAL A 281 8.65 -16.03 12.82
N PRO A 282 8.85 -17.19 12.19
CA PRO A 282 9.63 -18.25 12.76
C PRO A 282 10.97 -17.71 13.25
N LEU A 283 11.29 -17.93 14.52
CA LEU A 283 12.50 -17.36 15.15
C LEU A 283 13.76 -17.67 14.34
N VAL A 284 13.84 -18.87 13.77
CA VAL A 284 14.97 -19.29 12.91
C VAL A 284 15.09 -18.38 11.69
N LEU A 285 14.00 -18.06 11.02
CA LEU A 285 14.00 -17.16 9.84
C LEU A 285 14.30 -15.70 10.24
N LEU A 286 13.84 -15.26 11.41
CA LEU A 286 14.19 -13.94 11.95
C LEU A 286 15.69 -13.84 12.25
N MET A 287 16.26 -14.84 12.91
CA MET A 287 17.71 -14.89 13.17
C MET A 287 18.51 -14.94 11.89
N LEU A 288 18.05 -15.70 10.90
CA LEU A 288 18.65 -15.74 9.56
C LEU A 288 18.59 -14.39 8.86
N SER A 289 17.46 -13.66 8.96
CA SER A 289 17.34 -12.31 8.37
C SER A 289 18.31 -11.32 9.00
N ILE A 290 18.47 -11.35 10.31
CA ILE A 290 19.46 -10.53 11.04
C ILE A 290 20.88 -10.90 10.60
N ALA A 291 21.20 -12.19 10.54
CA ALA A 291 22.52 -12.68 10.11
C ALA A 291 22.83 -12.23 8.67
N ILE A 292 21.87 -12.31 7.76
CA ILE A 292 22.02 -11.85 6.38
C ILE A 292 22.24 -10.35 6.31
N LEU A 293 21.50 -9.54 7.07
CA LEU A 293 21.72 -8.10 7.14
C LEU A 293 23.13 -7.76 7.60
N ILE A 294 23.64 -8.44 8.63
CA ILE A 294 25.01 -8.27 9.12
C ILE A 294 26.02 -8.70 8.05
N LEU A 295 25.82 -9.87 7.42
CA LEU A 295 26.72 -10.42 6.40
C LEU A 295 26.88 -9.47 5.21
N VAL A 296 25.76 -8.92 4.69
CA VAL A 296 25.79 -8.10 3.48
C VAL A 296 26.11 -6.62 3.79
N TRP A 297 26.13 -6.22 5.07
CA TRP A 297 26.29 -4.82 5.49
C TRP A 297 27.45 -4.13 4.76
N ARG A 298 28.63 -4.75 4.74
CA ARG A 298 29.83 -4.18 4.10
C ARG A 298 29.74 -4.03 2.59
N LYS A 299 28.83 -4.78 1.91
CA LYS A 299 28.62 -4.68 0.45
C LYS A 299 27.59 -3.62 0.07
N LEU A 300 26.80 -3.14 1.03
CA LEU A 300 25.79 -2.13 0.77
C LEU A 300 26.45 -0.74 0.61
N PRO A 301 25.95 0.11 -0.30
CA PRO A 301 26.41 1.48 -0.38
C PRO A 301 26.05 2.26 0.89
N PRO A 302 26.88 3.22 1.34
CA PRO A 302 26.67 3.95 2.60
C PRO A 302 25.29 4.59 2.77
N VAL A 303 24.66 5.03 1.68
CA VAL A 303 23.31 5.59 1.73
C VAL A 303 22.27 4.58 2.22
N LEU A 304 22.44 3.28 1.96
CA LEU A 304 21.54 2.25 2.47
C LEU A 304 21.77 1.98 3.97
N HIS A 305 23.00 2.17 4.48
CA HIS A 305 23.26 2.12 5.93
C HIS A 305 22.49 3.23 6.67
N TYR A 306 22.60 4.47 6.16
CA TYR A 306 21.86 5.61 6.74
C TYR A 306 20.35 5.37 6.66
N LEU A 307 19.88 4.89 5.54
CA LEU A 307 18.47 4.59 5.34
C LEU A 307 17.99 3.53 6.33
N PHE A 308 18.75 2.44 6.49
CA PHE A 308 18.45 1.38 7.46
C PHE A 308 18.37 1.91 8.89
N ILE A 309 19.40 2.66 9.31
CA ILE A 309 19.46 3.22 10.67
C ILE A 309 18.30 4.18 10.93
N VAL A 310 18.04 5.11 10.00
CA VAL A 310 16.98 6.12 10.20
C VAL A 310 15.60 5.49 10.20
N TYR A 311 15.36 4.46 9.38
CA TYR A 311 14.09 3.71 9.46
C TYR A 311 13.99 2.90 10.76
N ALA A 312 15.01 2.16 11.14
CA ALA A 312 14.99 1.36 12.38
C ALA A 312 14.76 2.24 13.61
N VAL A 313 15.53 3.34 13.74
CA VAL A 313 15.39 4.27 14.85
C VAL A 313 14.02 4.99 14.80
N GLY A 314 13.60 5.47 13.62
CA GLY A 314 12.32 6.16 13.46
C GLY A 314 11.12 5.27 13.83
N LEU A 315 11.11 4.03 13.34
CA LEU A 315 10.06 3.06 13.67
C LEU A 315 10.12 2.62 15.13
N GLY A 316 11.33 2.46 15.69
CA GLY A 316 11.53 2.17 17.10
C GLY A 316 10.99 3.28 18.00
N LEU A 317 11.30 4.54 17.68
CA LEU A 317 10.78 5.69 18.42
C LEU A 317 9.25 5.80 18.28
N PHE A 318 8.70 5.56 17.08
CA PHE A 318 7.26 5.60 16.85
C PHE A 318 6.54 4.54 17.69
N GLY A 319 7.06 3.31 17.72
CA GLY A 319 6.57 2.25 18.60
C GLY A 319 6.75 2.55 20.08
N PHE A 320 7.90 3.15 20.47
CA PHE A 320 8.16 3.56 21.85
C PHE A 320 7.14 4.58 22.36
N LEU A 321 6.70 5.48 21.49
CA LEU A 321 5.64 6.44 21.77
C LEU A 321 4.22 5.83 21.78
N GLY A 322 4.10 4.49 21.73
CA GLY A 322 2.83 3.78 21.81
C GLY A 322 2.03 3.69 20.51
N TYR A 323 2.58 4.18 19.39
CA TYR A 323 1.90 4.05 18.09
C TYR A 323 2.11 2.67 17.50
N PRO A 324 1.07 2.09 16.86
CA PRO A 324 1.22 0.82 16.16
C PRO A 324 2.16 0.99 14.96
N VAL A 325 3.08 0.05 14.82
CA VAL A 325 4.04 0.00 13.70
C VAL A 325 3.64 -1.11 12.75
N PHE A 326 3.53 -0.83 11.46
CA PHE A 326 3.04 -1.77 10.46
C PHE A 326 4.11 -2.08 9.41
N ASP A 327 4.10 -3.30 8.90
CA ASP A 327 5.01 -3.75 7.84
C ASP A 327 4.79 -3.04 6.50
N HIS A 328 3.59 -2.54 6.23
CA HIS A 328 3.31 -1.76 5.04
C HIS A 328 4.10 -0.43 4.98
N TYR A 329 4.58 0.11 6.10
CA TYR A 329 5.52 1.24 6.10
C TYR A 329 6.85 0.91 5.42
N LEU A 330 7.14 -0.38 5.23
CA LEU A 330 8.36 -0.88 4.60
C LEU A 330 8.13 -1.42 3.16
N THR A 331 7.01 -1.11 2.52
CA THR A 331 6.78 -1.52 1.11
C THR A 331 7.89 -1.04 0.17
N GLY A 332 8.42 0.17 0.40
CA GLY A 332 9.57 0.70 -0.33
C GLY A 332 10.86 -0.12 -0.18
N TRP A 333 10.96 -0.96 0.85
CA TRP A 333 12.10 -1.84 1.09
C TRP A 333 12.04 -3.16 0.34
N LEU A 334 10.89 -3.57 -0.19
CA LEU A 334 10.74 -4.86 -0.89
C LEU A 334 11.77 -5.07 -2.01
N PRO A 335 12.03 -4.12 -2.92
CA PRO A 335 13.10 -4.29 -3.91
C PRO A 335 14.51 -4.29 -3.29
N LEU A 336 14.72 -3.60 -2.17
CA LEU A 336 16.00 -3.63 -1.45
C LEU A 336 16.20 -4.97 -0.74
N PHE A 337 15.15 -5.59 -0.21
CA PHE A 337 15.21 -6.94 0.36
C PHE A 337 15.54 -8.00 -0.69
N ALA A 338 15.01 -7.85 -1.91
CA ALA A 338 15.41 -8.69 -3.03
C ALA A 338 16.90 -8.57 -3.36
N LEU A 339 17.42 -7.32 -3.37
CA LEU A 339 18.85 -7.06 -3.56
C LEU A 339 19.71 -7.62 -2.43
N ILE A 340 19.32 -7.40 -1.17
CA ILE A 340 20.00 -7.90 0.02
C ILE A 340 20.10 -9.43 -0.01
N THR A 341 18.98 -10.11 -0.32
CA THR A 341 18.92 -11.56 -0.45
C THR A 341 19.83 -12.05 -1.57
N ALA A 342 19.78 -11.41 -2.75
CA ALA A 342 20.63 -11.77 -3.87
C ALA A 342 22.13 -11.58 -3.56
N LEU A 343 22.49 -10.51 -2.82
CA LEU A 343 23.86 -10.29 -2.33
C LEU A 343 24.31 -11.37 -1.34
N ALA A 344 23.43 -11.80 -0.45
CA ALA A 344 23.73 -12.89 0.49
C ALA A 344 23.99 -14.21 -0.26
N LEU A 345 23.16 -14.53 -1.25
CA LEU A 345 23.33 -15.71 -2.09
C LEU A 345 24.62 -15.68 -2.94
N ASP A 346 25.14 -14.49 -3.23
CA ASP A 346 26.41 -14.31 -3.98
C ASP A 346 27.65 -14.64 -3.14
N TYR A 347 27.55 -14.76 -1.80
CA TYR A 347 28.61 -15.27 -0.93
C TYR A 347 28.75 -16.80 -1.01
N LEU A 348 27.72 -17.50 -1.45
CA LEU A 348 27.70 -18.95 -1.52
C LEU A 348 28.32 -19.48 -2.84
N PRO A 349 28.79 -20.73 -2.88
CA PRO A 349 29.13 -21.39 -4.13
C PRO A 349 28.01 -21.22 -5.17
N LYS A 350 28.38 -20.98 -6.42
CA LYS A 350 27.43 -20.62 -7.50
C LYS A 350 26.24 -21.58 -7.64
N THR A 351 26.48 -22.86 -7.47
CA THR A 351 25.43 -23.91 -7.53
C THR A 351 24.49 -23.82 -6.34
N LEU A 352 25.03 -23.72 -5.13
CA LEU A 352 24.24 -23.61 -3.90
C LEU A 352 23.41 -22.32 -3.88
N GLY A 353 24.02 -21.17 -4.19
CA GLY A 353 23.30 -19.89 -4.25
C GLY A 353 22.20 -19.88 -5.31
N ALA A 354 22.41 -20.54 -6.46
CA ALA A 354 21.38 -20.71 -7.48
C ALA A 354 20.27 -21.66 -7.01
N GLY A 355 20.61 -22.78 -6.39
CA GLY A 355 19.64 -23.73 -5.82
C GLY A 355 18.72 -23.06 -4.78
N LEU A 356 19.29 -22.29 -3.85
CA LEU A 356 18.53 -21.56 -2.85
C LEU A 356 17.65 -20.47 -3.48
N ALA A 357 18.15 -19.74 -4.49
CA ALA A 357 17.33 -18.78 -5.21
C ALA A 357 16.12 -19.44 -5.88
N ILE A 358 16.34 -20.60 -6.55
CA ILE A 358 15.24 -21.37 -7.17
C ILE A 358 14.28 -21.88 -6.10
N GLY A 359 14.76 -22.36 -4.96
CA GLY A 359 13.92 -22.79 -3.84
C GLY A 359 13.03 -21.67 -3.30
N LEU A 360 13.61 -20.47 -3.08
CA LEU A 360 12.83 -19.29 -2.65
C LEU A 360 11.79 -18.89 -3.70
N ILE A 361 12.15 -18.91 -4.98
CA ILE A 361 11.21 -18.62 -6.07
C ILE A 361 10.09 -19.66 -6.07
N ALA A 362 10.39 -20.96 -5.97
CA ALA A 362 9.40 -22.03 -5.98
C ALA A 362 8.41 -21.91 -4.81
N VAL A 363 8.90 -21.65 -3.59
CA VAL A 363 8.07 -21.42 -2.41
C VAL A 363 7.13 -20.23 -2.61
N ASN A 364 7.64 -19.10 -3.11
CA ASN A 364 6.82 -17.91 -3.34
C ASN A 364 5.79 -18.11 -4.47
N LEU A 365 6.16 -18.81 -5.54
CA LEU A 365 5.20 -19.19 -6.60
C LEU A 365 4.07 -20.05 -6.02
N PHE A 366 4.42 -21.06 -5.22
CA PHE A 366 3.43 -21.90 -4.55
C PHE A 366 2.47 -21.04 -3.71
N LEU A 367 2.99 -20.13 -2.87
CA LEU A 367 2.18 -19.25 -2.03
C LEU A 367 1.31 -18.30 -2.87
N VAL A 368 1.83 -17.73 -3.96
CA VAL A 368 1.05 -16.86 -4.86
C VAL A 368 -0.13 -17.61 -5.47
N PHE A 369 0.07 -18.85 -5.94
CA PHE A 369 -1.00 -19.64 -6.54
C PHE A 369 -2.00 -20.21 -5.52
N GLN A 370 -1.60 -20.38 -4.27
CA GLN A 370 -2.49 -20.77 -3.17
C GLN A 370 -3.25 -19.59 -2.54
N THR A 371 -2.89 -18.35 -2.94
CA THR A 371 -3.54 -17.16 -2.37
C THR A 371 -5.02 -17.10 -2.76
N THR A 372 -5.88 -16.89 -1.77
CA THR A 372 -7.33 -16.73 -1.92
C THR A 372 -7.82 -15.43 -1.29
N ASN A 373 -8.92 -14.91 -1.76
CA ASN A 373 -9.57 -13.74 -1.19
C ASN A 373 -11.10 -13.87 -1.24
N PRO A 374 -11.73 -14.32 -0.17
CA PRO A 374 -13.18 -14.47 -0.13
C PRO A 374 -13.95 -13.14 -0.10
N TYR A 375 -13.24 -12.00 -0.05
CA TYR A 375 -13.77 -10.62 -0.11
C TYR A 375 -13.29 -9.87 -1.37
N GLY A 376 -12.87 -10.61 -2.39
CA GLY A 376 -12.31 -10.04 -3.61
C GLY A 376 -13.32 -9.19 -4.39
N LEU A 377 -12.79 -8.34 -5.27
CA LEU A 377 -13.58 -7.41 -6.07
C LEU A 377 -14.68 -8.13 -6.88
N SER A 378 -14.40 -9.32 -7.42
CA SER A 378 -15.40 -10.10 -8.18
C SER A 378 -16.65 -10.38 -7.34
N TYR A 379 -16.50 -10.83 -6.10
CA TYR A 379 -17.64 -11.10 -5.22
C TYR A 379 -18.41 -9.82 -4.86
N LYS A 380 -17.70 -8.69 -4.68
CA LYS A 380 -18.34 -7.39 -4.43
C LYS A 380 -19.14 -6.90 -5.65
N GLN A 381 -18.58 -7.09 -6.85
CA GLN A 381 -19.28 -6.75 -8.11
C GLN A 381 -20.50 -7.63 -8.32
N GLU A 382 -20.40 -8.95 -8.09
CA GLU A 382 -21.54 -9.87 -8.16
C GLU A 382 -22.63 -9.50 -7.15
N LEU A 383 -22.24 -9.10 -5.92
CA LEU A 383 -23.18 -8.63 -4.89
C LEU A 383 -23.95 -7.38 -5.38
N VAL A 384 -23.23 -6.39 -5.91
CA VAL A 384 -23.86 -5.16 -6.42
C VAL A 384 -24.82 -5.45 -7.58
N VAL A 385 -24.45 -6.34 -8.51
CA VAL A 385 -25.33 -6.74 -9.62
C VAL A 385 -26.59 -7.44 -9.10
N TRP A 386 -26.46 -8.36 -8.14
CA TRP A 386 -27.58 -9.04 -7.52
C TRP A 386 -28.46 -8.04 -6.76
N ALA A 387 -27.87 -7.20 -5.91
CA ALA A 387 -28.60 -6.24 -5.09
C ALA A 387 -29.38 -5.23 -5.97
N ASN A 388 -28.78 -4.72 -7.06
CA ASN A 388 -29.48 -3.83 -7.99
C ASN A 388 -30.71 -4.48 -8.63
N ARG A 389 -30.68 -5.78 -8.89
CA ARG A 389 -31.84 -6.54 -9.41
C ARG A 389 -32.93 -6.68 -8.35
N GLU A 390 -32.57 -7.09 -7.15
CA GLU A 390 -33.52 -7.30 -6.05
C GLU A 390 -34.15 -5.98 -5.56
N LEU A 391 -33.36 -4.91 -5.48
CA LEU A 391 -33.81 -3.59 -5.04
C LEU A 391 -34.72 -2.89 -6.09
N ASN A 392 -34.61 -3.29 -7.36
CA ASN A 392 -35.45 -2.79 -8.47
C ASN A 392 -35.60 -1.25 -8.50
N GLY A 393 -34.49 -0.51 -8.26
CA GLY A 393 -34.45 0.94 -8.27
C GLY A 393 -35.06 1.62 -7.03
N GLN A 394 -35.45 0.87 -6.01
CA GLN A 394 -35.97 1.45 -4.76
C GLN A 394 -34.83 2.06 -3.94
N PRO A 395 -35.06 3.20 -3.26
CA PRO A 395 -34.08 3.79 -2.34
C PRO A 395 -33.76 2.84 -1.18
N PHE A 396 -32.48 2.66 -0.89
CA PHE A 396 -32.04 1.73 0.15
C PHE A 396 -30.93 2.32 1.00
N SER A 397 -30.79 1.80 2.23
CA SER A 397 -29.63 1.99 3.10
C SER A 397 -28.65 0.84 2.92
N LEU A 398 -27.37 1.13 2.81
CA LEU A 398 -26.29 0.14 2.79
C LEU A 398 -25.70 0.02 4.21
N GLU A 399 -26.01 -1.08 4.87
CA GLU A 399 -25.56 -1.37 6.23
C GLU A 399 -24.41 -2.39 6.23
N SER A 400 -23.60 -2.38 7.27
CA SER A 400 -22.51 -3.34 7.45
C SER A 400 -22.35 -3.78 8.90
N GLU A 401 -22.20 -5.09 9.09
CA GLU A 401 -21.89 -5.76 10.36
C GLU A 401 -20.67 -6.68 10.19
N SER A 402 -19.64 -6.20 9.55
CA SER A 402 -18.42 -6.97 9.29
C SER A 402 -17.28 -6.58 10.24
N LYS A 403 -16.43 -7.55 10.57
CA LYS A 403 -15.14 -7.26 11.22
C LYS A 403 -14.16 -6.77 10.16
N CYS A 404 -13.46 -5.66 10.48
CA CYS A 404 -12.33 -5.23 9.68
C CYS A 404 -12.68 -4.61 8.32
N HIS A 405 -13.88 -4.05 8.19
CA HIS A 405 -14.27 -3.31 6.99
C HIS A 405 -14.02 -4.09 5.68
N LYS A 406 -14.29 -5.38 5.68
CA LYS A 406 -14.06 -6.27 4.54
C LYS A 406 -15.01 -5.98 3.38
N GLU A 407 -16.14 -5.37 3.66
CA GLU A 407 -17.18 -4.89 2.75
C GLU A 407 -16.87 -3.53 2.12
N ASN A 408 -15.79 -2.86 2.51
CA ASN A 408 -15.38 -1.60 1.90
C ASN A 408 -15.31 -1.71 0.37
N GLY A 409 -15.56 -0.61 -0.31
CA GLY A 409 -15.64 -0.54 -1.77
C GLY A 409 -17.06 -0.67 -2.32
N LEU A 410 -18.01 -1.22 -1.55
CA LEU A 410 -19.39 -1.42 -2.01
C LEU A 410 -20.08 -0.08 -2.32
N ARG A 411 -19.90 0.94 -1.45
CA ARG A 411 -20.51 2.26 -1.67
C ARG A 411 -20.10 2.84 -3.02
N TYR A 412 -18.80 2.75 -3.37
CA TYR A 412 -18.30 3.18 -4.66
C TYR A 412 -18.83 2.33 -5.84
N LEU A 413 -18.89 1.02 -5.67
CA LEU A 413 -19.41 0.13 -6.71
C LEU A 413 -20.87 0.41 -7.03
N PHE A 414 -21.70 0.73 -6.04
CA PHE A 414 -23.07 1.19 -6.24
C PHE A 414 -23.12 2.55 -6.95
N GLU A 415 -22.21 3.49 -6.61
CA GLU A 415 -22.12 4.78 -7.30
C GLU A 415 -21.87 4.61 -8.80
N ILE A 416 -20.87 3.82 -9.19
CA ILE A 416 -20.52 3.61 -10.60
C ILE A 416 -21.52 2.70 -11.34
N SER A 417 -22.34 1.94 -10.62
CA SER A 417 -23.43 1.15 -11.22
C SER A 417 -24.68 1.98 -11.51
N GLY A 418 -24.71 3.25 -11.08
CA GLY A 418 -25.84 4.15 -11.28
C GLY A 418 -26.98 4.01 -10.26
N ASN A 419 -26.81 3.22 -9.21
CA ASN A 419 -27.79 3.05 -8.14
C ASN A 419 -27.16 3.29 -6.76
N PRO A 420 -26.73 4.55 -6.45
CA PRO A 420 -26.12 4.86 -5.17
C PRO A 420 -27.11 4.70 -4.01
N PRO A 421 -26.71 4.13 -2.85
CA PRO A 421 -27.59 4.04 -1.70
C PRO A 421 -27.98 5.43 -1.19
N ALA A 422 -29.18 5.57 -0.61
CA ALA A 422 -29.65 6.79 0.02
C ALA A 422 -28.81 7.16 1.24
N THR A 423 -28.44 6.14 2.03
CA THR A 423 -27.51 6.24 3.16
C THR A 423 -26.58 5.04 3.18
N SER A 424 -25.40 5.17 3.80
CA SER A 424 -24.45 4.07 3.93
C SER A 424 -23.61 4.16 5.20
N PHE A 425 -23.10 3.02 5.67
CA PHE A 425 -22.13 2.95 6.76
C PHE A 425 -20.83 3.73 6.48
N MET A 426 -20.57 4.09 5.22
CA MET A 426 -19.39 4.87 4.80
C MET A 426 -19.63 6.38 4.81
N ASP A 427 -20.85 6.85 5.05
CA ASP A 427 -21.19 8.28 4.92
C ASP A 427 -20.41 9.16 5.90
N GLY A 428 -20.16 8.70 7.12
CA GLY A 428 -19.33 9.39 8.09
C GLY A 428 -17.91 9.69 7.62
N ASN A 429 -17.38 8.84 6.70
CA ASN A 429 -16.04 8.97 6.16
C ASN A 429 -16.02 9.66 4.80
N PHE A 430 -17.00 9.41 3.91
CA PHE A 430 -16.91 9.73 2.49
C PHE A 430 -18.04 10.60 1.93
N ALA A 431 -19.08 10.96 2.71
CA ALA A 431 -20.21 11.75 2.20
C ALA A 431 -19.78 13.03 1.47
N TRP A 432 -18.71 13.67 1.92
CA TRP A 432 -18.13 14.87 1.31
C TRP A 432 -17.52 14.65 -0.09
N LEU A 433 -17.35 13.41 -0.52
CA LEU A 433 -16.83 13.02 -1.84
C LEU A 433 -17.95 12.72 -2.84
N TYR A 434 -19.15 12.42 -2.37
CA TYR A 434 -20.25 11.99 -3.23
C TYR A 434 -20.74 13.11 -4.14
N GLN A 435 -21.29 12.76 -5.29
CA GLN A 435 -21.94 13.72 -6.16
C GLN A 435 -23.18 14.31 -5.50
N ASN A 436 -23.98 13.40 -4.96
CA ASN A 436 -25.19 13.74 -4.22
C ASN A 436 -24.95 13.41 -2.75
N PRO A 437 -25.20 14.35 -1.82
CA PRO A 437 -25.10 14.05 -0.39
C PRO A 437 -26.10 12.95 -0.02
N PRO A 438 -25.87 12.22 1.07
CA PRO A 438 -26.82 11.24 1.58
C PRO A 438 -28.20 11.87 1.73
N ARG A 439 -29.24 11.19 1.24
CA ARG A 439 -30.61 11.69 1.37
C ARG A 439 -31.09 11.45 2.79
N VAL A 440 -31.73 12.47 3.39
CA VAL A 440 -32.31 12.36 4.74
C VAL A 440 -33.62 11.57 4.74
N GLU A 441 -34.14 11.21 3.57
CA GLU A 441 -35.36 10.39 3.43
C GLU A 441 -35.13 8.99 4.04
N THR A 442 -36.06 8.53 4.83
CA THR A 442 -36.06 7.16 5.38
C THR A 442 -36.01 6.17 4.21
N PRO A 443 -34.98 5.34 4.14
CA PRO A 443 -34.89 4.34 3.07
C PRO A 443 -36.04 3.34 3.20
N GLN A 444 -36.53 2.84 2.06
CA GLN A 444 -37.61 1.84 2.03
C GLN A 444 -37.08 0.42 2.25
N LEU A 445 -35.82 0.20 1.93
CA LEU A 445 -35.13 -1.09 2.02
C LEU A 445 -33.77 -0.92 2.70
N TYR A 446 -33.34 -1.99 3.34
CA TYR A 446 -32.01 -2.06 3.99
C TYR A 446 -31.24 -3.23 3.40
N LEU A 447 -30.08 -2.97 2.87
CA LEU A 447 -29.13 -3.97 2.40
C LEU A 447 -28.02 -4.12 3.45
N LEU A 448 -28.11 -5.16 4.27
CA LEU A 448 -27.04 -5.51 5.20
C LEU A 448 -26.04 -6.44 4.52
N VAL A 449 -24.75 -6.11 4.64
CA VAL A 449 -23.64 -6.97 4.24
C VAL A 449 -22.84 -7.37 5.48
N THR A 450 -22.68 -8.67 5.71
CA THR A 450 -22.03 -9.21 6.90
C THR A 450 -21.19 -10.43 6.58
N ASP A 451 -20.16 -10.69 7.38
CA ASP A 451 -19.40 -11.93 7.42
C ASP A 451 -19.58 -12.70 8.75
N LYS A 452 -20.55 -12.28 9.55
CA LYS A 452 -20.90 -12.91 10.81
C LYS A 452 -22.13 -13.80 10.64
N ASP A 453 -22.15 -14.90 11.36
CA ASP A 453 -23.35 -15.70 11.54
C ASP A 453 -24.12 -15.16 12.76
N PHE A 454 -25.21 -14.47 12.51
CA PHE A 454 -26.18 -14.08 13.54
C PHE A 454 -27.60 -14.22 12.99
N SER A 455 -28.54 -14.42 13.90
CA SER A 455 -29.96 -14.40 13.58
C SER A 455 -30.44 -12.96 13.42
N VAL A 456 -31.33 -12.75 12.47
CA VAL A 456 -31.96 -11.47 12.18
C VAL A 456 -33.43 -11.59 12.59
N PHE A 457 -33.93 -10.64 13.39
CA PHE A 457 -35.34 -10.65 13.82
C PHE A 457 -36.30 -10.19 12.71
N GLN A 458 -35.81 -9.34 11.83
CA GLN A 458 -36.61 -8.76 10.76
C GLN A 458 -36.89 -9.77 9.65
N PRO A 459 -38.06 -9.71 8.99
CA PRO A 459 -38.32 -10.50 7.80
C PRO A 459 -37.33 -10.24 6.70
N ILE A 460 -36.66 -11.30 6.24
CA ILE A 460 -35.71 -11.25 5.14
C ILE A 460 -36.49 -11.34 3.83
N ILE A 461 -36.41 -10.30 3.00
CA ILE A 461 -37.02 -10.26 1.67
C ILE A 461 -36.21 -11.13 0.69
N SER A 462 -34.89 -10.94 0.69
CA SER A 462 -33.97 -11.72 -0.14
C SER A 462 -32.61 -11.85 0.53
N SER A 463 -31.92 -12.95 0.27
CA SER A 463 -30.57 -13.17 0.81
C SER A 463 -29.71 -13.99 -0.13
N ARG A 464 -28.40 -13.69 -0.18
CA ARG A 464 -27.43 -14.44 -0.98
C ARG A 464 -26.01 -14.35 -0.41
N GLN A 465 -25.24 -15.42 -0.64
CA GLN A 465 -23.83 -15.52 -0.24
C GLN A 465 -22.91 -15.15 -1.42
N PHE A 466 -21.88 -14.32 -1.14
CA PHE A 466 -20.86 -13.90 -2.08
C PHE A 466 -19.47 -14.04 -1.44
N GLY A 467 -18.74 -15.08 -1.80
CA GLY A 467 -17.52 -15.45 -1.08
C GLY A 467 -17.80 -15.68 0.41
N ALA A 468 -17.17 -14.91 1.29
CA ALA A 468 -17.45 -14.94 2.74
C ALA A 468 -18.49 -13.89 3.18
N MET A 469 -18.96 -13.03 2.27
CA MET A 469 -19.96 -12.01 2.58
C MET A 469 -21.36 -12.56 2.34
N LYS A 470 -22.26 -12.37 3.31
CA LYS A 470 -23.71 -12.61 3.19
C LYS A 470 -24.40 -11.27 3.01
N ALA A 471 -25.24 -11.14 2.00
CA ALA A 471 -26.07 -9.98 1.76
C ALA A 471 -27.53 -10.33 2.10
N LEU A 472 -28.19 -9.44 2.85
CA LEU A 472 -29.58 -9.56 3.31
C LEU A 472 -30.32 -8.29 2.93
N ILE A 473 -31.51 -8.43 2.36
CA ILE A 473 -32.43 -7.29 2.09
C ILE A 473 -33.63 -7.43 3.03
N THR A 474 -33.92 -6.36 3.74
CA THR A 474 -35.04 -6.27 4.71
C THR A 474 -35.82 -4.97 4.49
N ALA A 475 -37.08 -4.91 4.97
CA ALA A 475 -37.88 -3.70 4.95
C ALA A 475 -37.61 -2.75 6.14
N GLU A 476 -36.90 -3.22 7.16
CA GLU A 476 -36.57 -2.48 8.38
C GLU A 476 -35.08 -2.56 8.68
N PRO A 477 -34.49 -1.62 9.45
CA PRO A 477 -33.12 -1.68 9.88
C PRO A 477 -32.83 -3.00 10.58
N VAL A 478 -31.70 -3.61 10.25
CA VAL A 478 -31.32 -4.89 10.87
C VAL A 478 -30.79 -4.64 12.27
N VAL A 479 -31.44 -5.23 13.26
CA VAL A 479 -30.95 -5.32 14.62
C VAL A 479 -30.41 -6.72 14.83
N PRO A 480 -29.09 -6.89 15.12
CA PRO A 480 -28.55 -8.19 15.48
C PRO A 480 -29.29 -8.76 16.71
N ALA A 481 -29.66 -10.01 16.64
CA ALA A 481 -30.08 -10.74 17.84
C ALA A 481 -28.81 -11.11 18.61
N ASP A 482 -28.60 -10.53 19.79
CA ASP A 482 -27.49 -10.81 20.69
C ASP A 482 -27.38 -12.29 21.09
#